data_845aa59c5e6b5b9113802c7ea2703eca
#
_entry.id   845aa59c5e6b5b9113802c7ea2703eca
#
_cell.length_a   1.000
_cell.length_b   1.000
_cell.length_c   1.000
_cell.angle_alpha   90.00
_cell.angle_beta   90.00
_cell.angle_gamma   90.00
#
_symmetry.space_group_name_H-M   'P 1'
#
loop_
_entity.id
_entity.type
_entity.pdbx_description
1 polymer ?
#
loop_
_entity_poly.entity_id
_entity_poly.type
_entity_poly.pdbx_seq_one_letter_code
_entity_poly.pdbx_strand_id
1 'polypeptide(L)'
;MQEELAEFTMNKVWRLVPPPKGKTIIGTRWVYRNKMDEHGNVIRNKARLVAQGYRQEEGIDYDETFSPVARMDAIRIFLAFVAHKGFVVQQIDVKSSFLQGKLEEEVYVKQPPGFESSSQPNHVYVLDKALYGLKQAPRAWYETLAHFLLNCGFKRGSIDKTLFTKSHGSDILVVQIYVDDIIFGLPNHSLCERFAKLMKSKFEMSMMGELKFFLGLQVRQL
;
A
#
# COMPACT_ATOMS: atom_id res chain seq x y z
N MET A 1 12.66 -4.74 -14.00
CA MET A 1 11.48 -5.25 -14.73
C MET A 1 11.19 -6.71 -14.36
N GLN A 2 12.13 -7.64 -14.51
CA GLN A 2 11.91 -9.05 -14.11
C GLN A 2 11.57 -9.19 -12.61
N GLU A 3 12.28 -8.50 -11.74
CA GLU A 3 11.96 -8.44 -10.30
C GLU A 3 10.51 -7.96 -10.05
N GLU A 4 10.08 -6.92 -10.75
CA GLU A 4 8.72 -6.39 -10.63
C GLU A 4 7.67 -7.41 -11.08
N LEU A 5 7.91 -8.13 -12.20
CA LEU A 5 6.99 -9.18 -12.67
C LEU A 5 6.98 -10.40 -11.75
N ALA A 6 8.11 -10.72 -11.10
CA ALA A 6 8.15 -11.76 -10.07
C ALA A 6 7.24 -11.41 -8.87
N GLU A 7 7.22 -10.14 -8.44
CA GLU A 7 6.29 -9.65 -7.41
C GLU A 7 4.82 -9.84 -7.81
N PHE A 8 4.48 -9.63 -9.09
CA PHE A 8 3.13 -9.88 -9.60
C PHE A 8 2.73 -11.34 -9.51
N THR A 9 3.67 -12.24 -9.82
CA THR A 9 3.44 -13.69 -9.74
C THR A 9 3.31 -14.15 -8.29
N MET A 10 4.22 -13.73 -7.41
CA MET A 10 4.18 -14.08 -5.98
C MET A 10 2.89 -13.59 -5.32
N ASN A 11 2.49 -12.36 -5.63
CA ASN A 11 1.28 -11.76 -5.06
C ASN A 11 0.00 -12.21 -5.75
N LYS A 12 0.07 -13.02 -6.83
CA LYS A 12 -1.09 -13.47 -7.61
C LYS A 12 -1.95 -12.28 -8.05
N VAL A 13 -1.30 -11.28 -8.67
CA VAL A 13 -1.95 -10.01 -9.01
C VAL A 13 -2.92 -10.20 -10.19
N TRP A 14 -2.59 -11.10 -11.12
CA TRP A 14 -3.29 -11.26 -12.38
C TRP A 14 -3.26 -12.67 -12.95
N ARG A 15 -4.14 -12.91 -13.94
CA ARG A 15 -4.21 -14.14 -14.72
C ARG A 15 -4.30 -13.82 -16.21
N LEU A 16 -3.55 -14.54 -17.07
CA LEU A 16 -3.61 -14.39 -18.52
C LEU A 16 -4.88 -15.05 -19.08
N VAL A 17 -5.67 -14.30 -19.85
CA VAL A 17 -6.97 -14.74 -20.40
C VAL A 17 -7.14 -14.26 -21.84
N PRO A 18 -8.01 -14.93 -22.64
CA PRO A 18 -8.42 -14.37 -23.93
C PRO A 18 -9.05 -12.98 -23.76
N PRO A 19 -8.91 -12.09 -24.76
CA PRO A 19 -9.47 -10.76 -24.65
C PRO A 19 -11.01 -10.81 -24.52
N PRO A 20 -11.59 -10.14 -23.52
CA PRO A 20 -13.02 -10.13 -23.30
C PRO A 20 -13.74 -9.34 -24.41
N LYS A 21 -14.98 -9.73 -24.71
CA LYS A 21 -15.83 -8.98 -25.63
C LYS A 21 -16.50 -7.81 -24.90
N GLY A 22 -16.44 -6.61 -25.48
CA GLY A 22 -17.17 -5.45 -24.97
C GLY A 22 -16.64 -4.86 -23.64
N LYS A 23 -15.41 -5.21 -23.25
CA LYS A 23 -14.77 -4.64 -22.06
C LYS A 23 -13.58 -3.76 -22.46
N THR A 24 -13.33 -2.75 -21.65
CA THR A 24 -12.17 -1.86 -21.80
C THR A 24 -10.89 -2.62 -21.43
N ILE A 25 -9.88 -2.56 -22.30
CA ILE A 25 -8.55 -3.11 -22.03
C ILE A 25 -7.58 -1.94 -21.81
N ILE A 26 -7.13 -1.79 -20.57
CA ILE A 26 -6.26 -0.70 -20.16
C ILE A 26 -4.83 -1.00 -20.59
N GLY A 27 -4.13 -0.01 -21.16
CA GLY A 27 -2.72 -0.15 -21.51
C GLY A 27 -1.83 -0.22 -20.28
N THR A 28 -0.64 -0.79 -20.44
CA THR A 28 0.41 -0.79 -19.43
C THR A 28 1.65 -0.07 -19.95
N ARG A 29 2.47 0.48 -19.05
CA ARG A 29 3.75 1.08 -19.38
C ARG A 29 4.77 0.89 -18.25
N TRP A 30 6.04 0.85 -18.62
CA TRP A 30 7.12 0.89 -17.65
C TRP A 30 7.44 2.32 -17.22
N VAL A 31 7.59 2.53 -15.93
CA VAL A 31 8.07 3.78 -15.33
C VAL A 31 9.38 3.47 -14.61
N TYR A 32 10.43 4.19 -14.97
CA TYR A 32 11.77 4.01 -14.40
C TYR A 32 12.08 5.13 -13.44
N ARG A 33 12.68 4.78 -12.31
CA ARG A 33 13.14 5.75 -11.30
C ARG A 33 14.48 5.31 -10.72
N ASN A 34 15.45 6.20 -10.74
CA ASN A 34 16.71 6.02 -10.03
C ASN A 34 16.51 6.36 -8.56
N LYS A 35 16.94 5.49 -7.67
CA LYS A 35 17.11 5.82 -6.25
C LYS A 35 18.54 6.32 -6.05
N MET A 36 18.67 7.45 -5.35
CA MET A 36 19.94 8.09 -5.07
C MET A 36 20.22 8.04 -3.57
N ASP A 37 21.50 8.02 -3.18
CA ASP A 37 21.96 8.23 -1.82
C ASP A 37 21.94 9.73 -1.44
N GLU A 38 22.36 10.06 -0.22
CA GLU A 38 22.45 11.43 0.29
C GLU A 38 23.45 12.30 -0.50
N HIS A 39 24.37 11.67 -1.25
CA HIS A 39 25.38 12.33 -2.08
C HIS A 39 24.96 12.48 -3.55
N GLY A 40 23.72 12.02 -3.90
CA GLY A 40 23.20 12.08 -5.27
C GLY A 40 23.69 10.94 -6.19
N ASN A 41 24.39 9.93 -5.68
CA ASN A 41 24.79 8.78 -6.47
C ASN A 41 23.62 7.82 -6.66
N VAL A 42 23.45 7.30 -7.88
CA VAL A 42 22.43 6.30 -8.17
C VAL A 42 22.82 4.96 -7.54
N ILE A 43 22.12 4.57 -6.49
CA ILE A 43 22.34 3.30 -5.77
C ILE A 43 21.44 2.16 -6.28
N ARG A 44 20.34 2.47 -6.93
CA ARG A 44 19.42 1.46 -7.47
C ARG A 44 18.54 2.05 -8.58
N ASN A 45 18.36 1.27 -9.64
CA ASN A 45 17.34 1.54 -10.67
C ASN A 45 16.07 0.75 -10.33
N LYS A 46 14.94 1.44 -10.24
CA LYS A 46 13.64 0.81 -10.00
C LYS A 46 12.77 0.96 -11.25
N ALA A 47 12.21 -0.17 -11.72
CA ALA A 47 11.19 -0.18 -12.75
C ALA A 47 9.84 -0.55 -12.10
N ARG A 48 8.77 0.17 -12.43
CA ARG A 48 7.40 -0.16 -12.05
C ARG A 48 6.56 -0.33 -13.28
N LEU A 49 5.75 -1.38 -13.32
CA LEU A 49 4.70 -1.51 -14.30
C LEU A 49 3.49 -0.72 -13.83
N VAL A 50 2.98 0.16 -14.69
CA VAL A 50 1.91 1.10 -14.35
C VAL A 50 0.79 0.97 -15.37
N ALA A 51 -0.45 0.80 -14.91
CA ALA A 51 -1.63 0.86 -15.76
C ALA A 51 -1.91 2.29 -16.22
N GLN A 52 -2.42 2.43 -17.44
CA GLN A 52 -2.82 3.72 -18.01
C GLN A 52 -4.25 4.08 -17.54
N GLY A 53 -4.43 4.15 -16.22
CA GLY A 53 -5.73 4.35 -15.56
C GLY A 53 -6.44 5.67 -15.90
N TYR A 54 -5.73 6.63 -16.52
CA TYR A 54 -6.35 7.85 -17.04
C TYR A 54 -7.39 7.59 -18.16
N ARG A 55 -7.41 6.37 -18.71
CA ARG A 55 -8.41 5.92 -19.70
C ARG A 55 -9.63 5.27 -19.07
N GLN A 56 -9.63 5.07 -17.75
CA GLN A 56 -10.77 4.49 -17.02
C GLN A 56 -11.92 5.49 -16.95
N GLU A 57 -13.15 4.98 -17.08
CA GLU A 57 -14.39 5.74 -16.97
C GLU A 57 -15.15 5.35 -15.71
N GLU A 58 -15.62 6.37 -14.96
CA GLU A 58 -16.43 6.17 -13.75
C GLU A 58 -17.79 5.56 -14.12
N GLY A 59 -18.25 4.61 -13.30
CA GLY A 59 -19.46 3.83 -13.53
C GLY A 59 -19.34 2.72 -14.57
N ILE A 60 -18.15 2.56 -15.23
CA ILE A 60 -17.86 1.51 -16.20
C ILE A 60 -16.67 0.66 -15.74
N ASP A 61 -15.54 1.31 -15.49
CA ASP A 61 -14.28 0.64 -15.12
C ASP A 61 -14.02 0.65 -13.61
N TYR A 62 -14.69 1.52 -12.87
CA TYR A 62 -14.64 1.63 -11.41
C TYR A 62 -15.85 2.42 -10.90
N ASP A 63 -16.32 2.10 -9.69
CA ASP A 63 -17.45 2.79 -9.07
C ASP A 63 -16.97 3.97 -8.21
N GLU A 64 -15.93 3.79 -7.42
CA GLU A 64 -15.40 4.80 -6.51
C GLU A 64 -13.89 4.72 -6.36
N THR A 65 -13.24 5.88 -6.23
CA THR A 65 -11.78 5.97 -6.07
C THR A 65 -11.35 6.55 -4.73
N PHE A 66 -12.29 7.12 -3.96
CA PHE A 66 -11.95 7.78 -2.71
C PHE A 66 -11.29 6.81 -1.74
N SER A 67 -10.09 7.18 -1.29
CA SER A 67 -9.35 6.50 -0.22
C SER A 67 -9.06 7.49 0.89
N PRO A 68 -9.34 7.14 2.16
CA PRO A 68 -8.93 7.97 3.27
C PRO A 68 -7.41 8.16 3.28
N VAL A 69 -6.97 9.40 3.37
CA VAL A 69 -5.56 9.78 3.53
C VAL A 69 -5.41 10.60 4.80
N ALA A 70 -4.44 10.26 5.64
CA ALA A 70 -4.19 10.99 6.88
C ALA A 70 -3.85 12.46 6.58
N ARG A 71 -4.55 13.38 7.25
CA ARG A 71 -4.23 14.80 7.17
C ARG A 71 -3.03 15.12 8.05
N MET A 72 -2.25 16.13 7.69
CA MET A 72 -1.09 16.54 8.47
C MET A 72 -1.44 16.88 9.92
N ASP A 73 -2.61 17.47 10.15
CA ASP A 73 -3.08 17.79 11.50
C ASP A 73 -3.38 16.55 12.32
N ALA A 74 -3.95 15.51 11.70
CA ALA A 74 -4.17 14.22 12.36
C ALA A 74 -2.84 13.56 12.77
N ILE A 75 -1.82 13.64 11.90
CA ILE A 75 -0.47 13.16 12.20
C ILE A 75 0.15 13.94 13.36
N ARG A 76 0.02 15.27 13.39
CA ARG A 76 0.50 16.11 14.50
C ARG A 76 -0.20 15.77 15.82
N ILE A 77 -1.53 15.56 15.79
CA ILE A 77 -2.30 15.13 16.96
C ILE A 77 -1.84 13.75 17.42
N PHE A 78 -1.63 12.79 16.50
CA PHE A 78 -1.07 11.49 16.82
C PHE A 78 0.29 11.63 17.53
N LEU A 79 1.23 12.40 16.96
CA LEU A 79 2.56 12.61 17.55
C LEU A 79 2.48 13.29 18.93
N ALA A 80 1.60 14.29 19.11
CA ALA A 80 1.38 14.93 20.41
C ALA A 80 0.82 13.95 21.45
N PHE A 81 -0.13 13.11 21.06
CA PHE A 81 -0.73 12.10 21.94
C PHE A 81 0.30 11.06 22.39
N VAL A 82 1.08 10.51 21.46
CA VAL A 82 2.10 9.48 21.79
C VAL A 82 3.23 10.06 22.63
N ALA A 83 3.63 11.31 22.38
CA ALA A 83 4.60 12.04 23.22
C ALA A 83 4.07 12.27 24.63
N HIS A 84 2.82 12.73 24.78
CA HIS A 84 2.18 12.89 26.09
C HIS A 84 2.10 11.58 26.88
N LYS A 85 1.92 10.46 26.19
CA LYS A 85 1.86 9.13 26.78
C LYS A 85 3.24 8.50 27.03
N GLY A 86 4.32 9.10 26.59
CA GLY A 86 5.67 8.52 26.63
C GLY A 86 5.81 7.27 25.78
N PHE A 87 5.07 7.16 24.67
CA PHE A 87 5.15 6.02 23.76
C PHE A 87 6.30 6.18 22.79
N VAL A 88 6.91 5.05 22.43
CA VAL A 88 7.86 5.00 21.32
C VAL A 88 7.09 4.84 20.01
N VAL A 89 7.41 5.68 19.02
CA VAL A 89 6.81 5.63 17.68
C VAL A 89 7.74 4.86 16.75
N GLN A 90 7.17 3.87 16.08
CA GLN A 90 7.83 3.05 15.10
C GLN A 90 7.20 3.27 13.72
N GLN A 91 7.95 2.96 12.66
CA GLN A 91 7.49 3.05 11.27
C GLN A 91 7.65 1.72 10.55
N ILE A 92 6.66 1.39 9.75
CA ILE A 92 6.67 0.27 8.80
C ILE A 92 6.42 0.83 7.39
N ASP A 93 7.20 0.35 6.42
CA ASP A 93 6.98 0.57 4.98
C ASP A 93 6.44 -0.71 4.35
N VAL A 94 5.32 -0.62 3.64
CA VAL A 94 4.70 -1.75 2.95
C VAL A 94 5.23 -1.83 1.53
N LYS A 95 5.88 -2.95 1.21
CA LYS A 95 6.38 -3.18 -0.13
C LYS A 95 5.22 -3.44 -1.09
N SER A 96 5.26 -2.73 -2.23
CA SER A 96 4.29 -2.94 -3.31
C SER A 96 2.83 -2.93 -2.82
N SER A 97 2.48 -1.96 -1.95
CA SER A 97 1.21 -1.85 -1.24
C SER A 97 -0.01 -2.03 -2.15
N PHE A 98 -0.05 -1.39 -3.33
CA PHE A 98 -1.19 -1.51 -4.24
C PHE A 98 -1.36 -2.93 -4.79
N LEU A 99 -0.26 -3.68 -4.98
CA LEU A 99 -0.32 -5.08 -5.40
C LEU A 99 -0.90 -6.02 -4.32
N GLN A 100 -1.18 -5.50 -3.13
CA GLN A 100 -1.88 -6.22 -2.06
C GLN A 100 -3.39 -5.91 -2.05
N GLY A 101 -3.81 -4.78 -2.64
CA GLY A 101 -5.20 -4.34 -2.68
C GLY A 101 -6.05 -5.24 -3.57
N LYS A 102 -7.06 -5.91 -3.00
CA LYS A 102 -7.99 -6.75 -3.75
C LYS A 102 -8.94 -5.86 -4.56
N LEU A 103 -9.11 -6.17 -5.84
CA LEU A 103 -10.11 -5.52 -6.68
C LEU A 103 -11.45 -6.24 -6.54
N GLU A 104 -12.53 -5.48 -6.54
CA GLU A 104 -13.89 -5.97 -6.63
C GLU A 104 -14.38 -5.93 -8.08
N GLU A 105 -13.87 -4.97 -8.85
CA GLU A 105 -14.22 -4.78 -10.26
C GLU A 105 -13.38 -5.69 -11.17
N GLU A 106 -13.95 -6.05 -12.29
CA GLU A 106 -13.31 -6.84 -13.33
C GLU A 106 -12.50 -5.95 -14.26
N VAL A 107 -11.19 -5.86 -14.03
CA VAL A 107 -10.26 -4.98 -14.75
C VAL A 107 -9.33 -5.78 -15.65
N TYR A 108 -9.22 -5.37 -16.91
CA TYR A 108 -8.33 -5.99 -17.91
C TYR A 108 -7.20 -5.05 -18.32
N VAL A 109 -5.97 -5.58 -18.37
CA VAL A 109 -4.80 -4.82 -18.81
C VAL A 109 -4.06 -5.54 -19.92
N LYS A 110 -3.40 -4.78 -20.80
CA LYS A 110 -2.51 -5.32 -21.82
C LYS A 110 -1.31 -6.00 -21.16
N GLN A 111 -0.73 -6.97 -21.85
CA GLN A 111 0.53 -7.56 -21.44
C GLN A 111 1.62 -6.47 -21.34
N PRO A 112 2.59 -6.62 -20.40
CA PRO A 112 3.67 -5.65 -20.24
C PRO A 112 4.52 -5.52 -21.49
N PRO A 113 4.81 -4.30 -21.97
CA PRO A 113 5.66 -4.09 -23.13
C PRO A 113 7.03 -4.77 -22.99
N GLY A 114 7.40 -5.62 -23.98
CA GLY A 114 8.64 -6.38 -24.00
C GLY A 114 8.63 -7.67 -23.17
N PHE A 115 7.47 -8.07 -22.63
CA PHE A 115 7.25 -9.33 -21.89
C PHE A 115 5.95 -10.02 -22.33
N GLU A 116 5.54 -9.78 -23.57
CA GLU A 116 4.37 -10.44 -24.13
C GLU A 116 4.62 -11.93 -24.32
N SER A 117 3.61 -12.75 -24.07
CA SER A 117 3.67 -14.19 -24.27
C SER A 117 3.78 -14.52 -25.77
N SER A 118 4.83 -15.21 -26.17
CA SER A 118 5.03 -15.68 -27.54
C SER A 118 3.97 -16.69 -28.01
N SER A 119 3.42 -17.49 -27.07
CA SER A 119 2.38 -18.48 -27.37
C SER A 119 0.97 -17.89 -27.37
N GLN A 120 0.75 -16.76 -26.70
CA GLN A 120 -0.55 -16.12 -26.51
C GLN A 120 -0.47 -14.58 -26.67
N PRO A 121 0.01 -14.06 -27.84
CA PRO A 121 0.32 -12.64 -28.01
C PRO A 121 -0.91 -11.74 -27.90
N ASN A 122 -2.10 -12.25 -28.22
CA ASN A 122 -3.36 -11.51 -28.19
C ASN A 122 -4.10 -11.60 -26.83
N HIS A 123 -3.59 -12.39 -25.86
CA HIS A 123 -4.19 -12.48 -24.54
C HIS A 123 -3.93 -11.21 -23.72
N VAL A 124 -4.77 -11.00 -22.73
CA VAL A 124 -4.70 -9.89 -21.78
C VAL A 124 -4.66 -10.42 -20.36
N TYR A 125 -4.24 -9.60 -19.41
CA TYR A 125 -4.34 -9.95 -18.02
C TYR A 125 -5.64 -9.44 -17.40
N VAL A 126 -6.38 -10.31 -16.72
CA VAL A 126 -7.44 -9.91 -15.77
C VAL A 126 -6.79 -9.73 -14.39
N LEU A 127 -7.10 -8.63 -13.73
CA LEU A 127 -6.54 -8.29 -12.44
C LEU A 127 -7.38 -8.86 -11.29
N ASP A 128 -6.75 -9.61 -10.39
CA ASP A 128 -7.32 -10.02 -9.10
C ASP A 128 -6.97 -9.02 -7.99
N LYS A 129 -5.88 -8.23 -8.19
CA LYS A 129 -5.43 -7.18 -7.28
C LYS A 129 -5.06 -5.92 -8.04
N ALA A 130 -5.05 -4.80 -7.33
CA ALA A 130 -4.78 -3.50 -7.92
C ALA A 130 -3.36 -3.37 -8.47
N LEU A 131 -3.23 -2.51 -9.46
CA LEU A 131 -1.98 -2.16 -10.13
C LEU A 131 -1.73 -0.67 -9.97
N TYR A 132 -0.47 -0.28 -9.83
CA TYR A 132 -0.09 1.14 -9.90
C TYR A 132 -0.68 1.81 -11.14
N GLY A 133 -1.25 3.00 -10.95
CA GLY A 133 -1.84 3.79 -12.02
C GLY A 133 -3.33 3.55 -12.25
N LEU A 134 -3.96 2.52 -11.66
CA LEU A 134 -5.42 2.42 -11.62
C LEU A 134 -5.99 3.47 -10.67
N LYS A 135 -7.13 4.05 -11.01
CA LYS A 135 -7.79 5.08 -10.20
C LYS A 135 -8.25 4.54 -8.83
N GLN A 136 -8.74 3.30 -8.78
CA GLN A 136 -9.21 2.64 -7.56
C GLN A 136 -8.09 1.95 -6.73
N ALA A 137 -6.84 1.92 -7.21
CA ALA A 137 -5.77 1.20 -6.51
C ALA A 137 -5.53 1.68 -5.06
N PRO A 138 -5.52 3.00 -4.75
CA PRO A 138 -5.36 3.48 -3.38
C PRO A 138 -6.49 3.01 -2.47
N ARG A 139 -7.73 2.99 -2.96
CA ARG A 139 -8.90 2.52 -2.23
C ARG A 139 -8.81 1.02 -1.95
N ALA A 140 -8.55 0.20 -2.98
CA ALA A 140 -8.42 -1.24 -2.85
C ALA A 140 -7.35 -1.65 -1.81
N TRP A 141 -6.22 -0.93 -1.79
CA TRP A 141 -5.19 -1.12 -0.77
C TRP A 141 -5.69 -0.73 0.62
N TYR A 142 -6.23 0.48 0.78
CA TYR A 142 -6.73 0.95 2.07
C TYR A 142 -7.78 0.00 2.65
N GLU A 143 -8.75 -0.45 1.86
CA GLU A 143 -9.80 -1.37 2.30
C GLU A 143 -9.24 -2.73 2.71
N THR A 144 -8.28 -3.27 1.94
CA THR A 144 -7.60 -4.52 2.29
C THR A 144 -6.88 -4.43 3.64
N LEU A 145 -6.15 -3.33 3.87
CA LEU A 145 -5.44 -3.10 5.13
C LEU A 145 -6.42 -2.85 6.29
N ALA A 146 -7.45 -2.01 6.06
CA ALA A 146 -8.45 -1.69 7.06
C ALA A 146 -9.22 -2.93 7.51
N HIS A 147 -9.69 -3.75 6.58
CA HIS A 147 -10.35 -5.02 6.90
C HIS A 147 -9.45 -5.97 7.70
N PHE A 148 -8.18 -6.07 7.32
CA PHE A 148 -7.22 -6.88 8.08
C PHE A 148 -7.09 -6.39 9.53
N LEU A 149 -6.90 -5.09 9.76
CA LEU A 149 -6.79 -4.53 11.11
C LEU A 149 -8.08 -4.72 11.92
N LEU A 150 -9.24 -4.48 11.31
CA LEU A 150 -10.54 -4.70 11.96
C LEU A 150 -10.71 -6.16 12.39
N ASN A 151 -10.39 -7.11 11.52
CA ASN A 151 -10.43 -8.55 11.81
C ASN A 151 -9.43 -8.96 12.91
N CYS A 152 -8.35 -8.21 13.07
CA CYS A 152 -7.40 -8.36 14.17
C CYS A 152 -7.85 -7.67 15.48
N GLY A 153 -9.07 -7.13 15.53
CA GLY A 153 -9.68 -6.51 16.71
C GLY A 153 -9.27 -5.06 16.94
N PHE A 154 -8.75 -4.37 15.92
CA PHE A 154 -8.58 -2.93 15.97
C PHE A 154 -9.91 -2.21 15.80
N LYS A 155 -10.03 -1.01 16.35
CA LYS A 155 -11.15 -0.10 16.14
C LYS A 155 -10.70 1.04 15.24
N ARG A 156 -11.43 1.30 14.18
CA ARG A 156 -11.19 2.41 13.27
C ARG A 156 -11.75 3.70 13.86
N GLY A 157 -11.01 4.79 13.73
CA GLY A 157 -11.46 6.13 14.16
C GLY A 157 -12.76 6.55 13.48
N SER A 158 -13.65 7.19 14.22
CA SER A 158 -14.92 7.68 13.69
C SER A 158 -14.75 8.92 12.79
N ILE A 159 -13.87 9.82 13.17
CA ILE A 159 -13.55 11.07 12.44
C ILE A 159 -12.43 10.83 11.45
N ASP A 160 -11.27 10.35 11.92
CA ASP A 160 -10.15 9.99 11.08
C ASP A 160 -10.18 8.50 10.78
N LYS A 161 -10.54 8.15 9.54
CA LYS A 161 -10.62 6.76 9.09
C LYS A 161 -9.25 6.08 8.93
N THR A 162 -8.16 6.85 8.94
CA THR A 162 -6.79 6.32 8.84
C THR A 162 -6.17 6.02 10.22
N LEU A 163 -6.87 6.37 11.31
CA LEU A 163 -6.49 6.07 12.68
C LEU A 163 -7.11 4.76 13.14
N PHE A 164 -6.29 3.87 13.68
CA PHE A 164 -6.73 2.60 14.27
C PHE A 164 -6.19 2.46 15.69
N THR A 165 -7.00 1.92 16.59
CA THR A 165 -6.62 1.70 17.98
C THR A 165 -6.96 0.30 18.43
N LYS A 166 -6.14 -0.27 19.32
CA LYS A 166 -6.42 -1.54 19.98
C LYS A 166 -5.97 -1.50 21.44
N SER A 167 -6.90 -1.76 22.36
CA SER A 167 -6.59 -1.86 23.78
C SER A 167 -6.03 -3.24 24.12
N HIS A 168 -5.05 -3.28 25.02
CA HIS A 168 -4.47 -4.49 25.58
C HIS A 168 -4.25 -4.31 27.09
N GLY A 169 -5.20 -4.73 27.89
CA GLY A 169 -5.24 -4.39 29.31
C GLY A 169 -5.38 -2.88 29.52
N SER A 170 -4.45 -2.28 30.27
CA SER A 170 -4.34 -0.83 30.46
C SER A 170 -3.67 -0.10 29.29
N ASP A 171 -3.02 -0.85 28.40
CA ASP A 171 -2.25 -0.31 27.30
C ASP A 171 -3.11 -0.08 26.06
N ILE A 172 -2.70 0.86 25.25
CA ILE A 172 -3.33 1.14 23.95
C ILE A 172 -2.26 1.19 22.88
N LEU A 173 -2.51 0.46 21.81
CA LEU A 173 -1.76 0.57 20.55
C LEU A 173 -2.50 1.53 19.62
N VAL A 174 -1.82 2.55 19.14
CA VAL A 174 -2.34 3.54 18.20
C VAL A 174 -1.60 3.42 16.90
N VAL A 175 -2.33 3.28 15.80
CA VAL A 175 -1.78 3.09 14.45
C VAL A 175 -2.35 4.17 13.53
N GLN A 176 -1.49 4.85 12.81
CA GLN A 176 -1.85 5.85 11.80
C GLN A 176 -1.36 5.38 10.43
N ILE A 177 -2.26 5.31 9.45
CA ILE A 177 -1.96 4.87 8.09
C ILE A 177 -1.82 6.07 7.17
N TYR A 178 -0.74 6.08 6.38
CA TYR A 178 -0.55 7.03 5.29
C TYR A 178 -0.08 6.28 4.03
N VAL A 179 -1.05 5.81 3.25
CA VAL A 179 -0.85 5.00 2.03
C VAL A 179 -0.03 3.72 2.32
N ASP A 180 1.25 3.68 1.98
CA ASP A 180 2.20 2.59 2.21
C ASP A 180 3.01 2.75 3.52
N ASP A 181 3.04 3.94 4.07
CA ASP A 181 3.67 4.23 5.36
C ASP A 181 2.68 4.02 6.52
N ILE A 182 3.10 3.24 7.51
CA ILE A 182 2.33 3.00 8.73
C ILE A 182 3.19 3.41 9.93
N ILE A 183 2.72 4.39 10.70
CA ILE A 183 3.33 4.75 11.98
C ILE A 183 2.46 4.25 13.13
N PHE A 184 3.09 3.82 14.21
CA PHE A 184 2.36 3.32 15.35
C PHE A 184 3.09 3.62 16.67
N GLY A 185 2.31 3.96 17.69
CA GLY A 185 2.79 4.31 19.03
C GLY A 185 2.42 3.24 20.05
N LEU A 186 3.35 2.89 20.91
CA LEU A 186 3.26 1.80 21.87
C LEU A 186 3.95 2.15 23.19
N PRO A 187 3.40 1.67 24.32
CA PRO A 187 4.03 1.88 25.63
C PRO A 187 5.26 0.99 25.85
N ASN A 188 5.40 -0.14 25.14
CA ASN A 188 6.50 -1.07 25.35
C ASN A 188 6.92 -1.84 24.08
N HIS A 189 8.17 -2.29 24.04
CA HIS A 189 8.79 -2.98 22.90
C HIS A 189 8.12 -4.32 22.55
N SER A 190 7.63 -5.06 23.54
CA SER A 190 6.99 -6.37 23.31
C SER A 190 5.72 -6.25 22.46
N LEU A 191 4.90 -5.22 22.69
CA LEU A 191 3.72 -4.95 21.85
C LEU A 191 4.12 -4.52 20.44
N CYS A 192 5.24 -3.78 20.29
CA CYS A 192 5.81 -3.42 18.99
C CYS A 192 6.14 -4.67 18.15
N GLU A 193 6.88 -5.60 18.72
CA GLU A 193 7.25 -6.85 18.03
C GLU A 193 6.02 -7.68 17.64
N ARG A 194 5.02 -7.77 18.54
CA ARG A 194 3.78 -8.49 18.28
C ARG A 194 3.00 -7.86 17.13
N PHE A 195 2.90 -6.53 17.10
CA PHE A 195 2.24 -5.83 16.00
C PHE A 195 3.01 -6.00 14.68
N ALA A 196 4.34 -5.82 14.70
CA ALA A 196 5.18 -6.03 13.53
C ALA A 196 5.06 -7.47 12.98
N LYS A 197 5.05 -8.48 13.87
CA LYS A 197 4.84 -9.88 13.49
C LYS A 197 3.46 -10.11 12.89
N LEU A 198 2.42 -9.51 13.47
CA LEU A 198 1.06 -9.58 12.97
C LEU A 198 0.98 -9.01 11.55
N MET A 199 1.53 -7.82 11.32
CA MET A 199 1.52 -7.18 10.01
C MET A 199 2.31 -7.98 8.96
N LYS A 200 3.50 -8.47 9.32
CA LYS A 200 4.35 -9.31 8.46
C LYS A 200 3.74 -10.67 8.12
N SER A 201 2.80 -11.18 8.92
CA SER A 201 2.11 -12.43 8.62
C SER A 201 1.17 -12.33 7.41
N LYS A 202 0.76 -11.11 7.06
CA LYS A 202 -0.18 -10.86 5.96
C LYS A 202 0.42 -10.12 4.78
N PHE A 203 1.34 -9.18 5.05
CA PHE A 203 1.89 -8.28 4.05
C PHE A 203 3.42 -8.33 4.05
N GLU A 204 4.03 -8.13 2.88
CA GLU A 204 5.46 -7.94 2.81
C GLU A 204 5.83 -6.52 3.26
N MET A 205 6.57 -6.42 4.36
CA MET A 205 6.87 -5.16 5.04
C MET A 205 8.29 -5.07 5.53
N SER A 206 8.81 -3.85 5.56
CA SER A 206 10.08 -3.51 6.17
C SER A 206 9.86 -2.68 7.43
N MET A 207 10.42 -3.12 8.57
CA MET A 207 10.51 -2.28 9.76
C MET A 207 11.58 -1.22 9.53
N MET A 208 11.19 0.05 9.62
CA MET A 208 12.10 1.18 9.49
C MET A 208 12.73 1.57 10.84
N GLY A 209 12.25 0.96 11.93
CA GLY A 209 12.66 1.28 13.30
C GLY A 209 11.93 2.49 13.87
N GLU A 210 12.56 3.16 14.82
CA GLU A 210 12.00 4.37 15.44
C GLU A 210 11.84 5.48 14.41
N LEU A 211 10.70 6.17 14.48
CA LEU A 211 10.36 7.25 13.56
C LEU A 211 11.35 8.42 13.71
N LYS A 212 12.04 8.74 12.62
CA LYS A 212 12.98 9.87 12.53
C LYS A 212 12.50 10.96 11.57
N PHE A 213 11.87 10.56 10.47
CA PHE A 213 11.34 11.47 9.45
C PHE A 213 10.01 10.94 8.96
N PHE A 214 9.02 11.83 8.86
CA PHE A 214 7.71 11.49 8.33
C PHE A 214 7.08 12.69 7.62
N LEU A 215 6.80 12.55 6.34
CA LEU A 215 6.17 13.57 5.49
C LEU A 215 6.82 14.97 5.64
N GLY A 216 8.13 15.02 5.65
CA GLY A 216 8.88 16.26 5.81
C GLY A 216 9.03 16.76 7.25
N LEU A 217 8.43 16.08 8.22
CA LEU A 217 8.64 16.35 9.63
C LEU A 217 9.85 15.56 10.15
N GLN A 218 10.75 16.25 10.84
CA GLN A 218 11.79 15.60 11.62
C GLN A 218 11.23 15.30 13.02
N VAL A 219 11.31 14.05 13.44
CA VAL A 219 10.82 13.58 14.76
C VAL A 219 12.02 13.14 15.59
N ARG A 220 12.16 13.73 16.78
CA ARG A 220 13.18 13.35 17.76
C ARG A 220 12.47 12.77 18.97
N GLN A 221 12.76 11.52 19.26
CA GLN A 221 12.29 10.82 20.46
C GLN A 221 13.39 10.94 21.52
N LEU A 222 13.02 11.39 22.74
CA LEU A 222 13.94 11.66 23.86
C LEU A 222 13.81 10.56 24.92
#